data_21ca12136be7efe66d1f3534ac23aa8d
#
_entry.id   21ca12136be7efe66d1f3534ac23aa8d
#
_cell.length_a   1.000
_cell.length_b   1.000
_cell.length_c   1.000
_cell.angle_alpha   90.00
_cell.angle_beta   90.00
_cell.angle_gamma   90.00
#
_symmetry.space_group_name_H-M   'P 1'
#
loop_
_entity.id
_entity.type
_entity.pdbx_description
1 polymer ?
#
loop_
_entity_poly.entity_id
_entity_poly.type
_entity_poly.pdbx_seq_one_letter_code
_entity_poly.pdbx_strand_id
1 'polypeptide(L)'
;MCRLFASISKKPENIYYWIAKAQTPFKSFGEKRLNGGPHNSGWGVAWLVQNKWRIFKEGKNNVRKFHFEKINNLQSNIFLVHLRHASIGAETTKNAHPFIYKNWVFEHNGSIDRKKVIKYLDEKFIREIKSETDSEVFFL
;
A
#
# COMPACT_ATOMS: atom_id res chain seq x y z
N MET A 1 -3.01 -9.80 -9.45
CA MET A 1 -2.64 -8.35 -9.47
C MET A 1 -3.19 -7.67 -8.23
N CYS A 2 -2.44 -6.76 -7.62
CA CYS A 2 -2.87 -5.94 -6.49
C CYS A 2 -4.02 -4.98 -6.85
N ARG A 3 -4.54 -4.23 -5.87
CA ARG A 3 -5.48 -3.14 -6.07
C ARG A 3 -4.90 -1.87 -5.47
N LEU A 4 -4.93 -0.80 -6.25
CA LEU A 4 -4.46 0.52 -5.87
C LEU A 4 -5.62 1.50 -5.92
N PHE A 5 -5.66 2.41 -4.95
CA PHE A 5 -6.60 3.52 -4.92
C PHE A 5 -5.88 4.76 -4.41
N ALA A 6 -5.98 5.86 -5.13
CA ALA A 6 -5.46 7.14 -4.72
C ALA A 6 -6.55 8.20 -4.81
N SER A 7 -6.54 9.14 -3.87
CA SER A 7 -7.47 10.28 -3.87
C SER A 7 -6.73 11.58 -3.60
N ILE A 8 -7.13 12.62 -4.34
CA ILE A 8 -6.76 14.01 -4.11
C ILE A 8 -8.04 14.83 -4.11
N SER A 9 -8.30 15.56 -3.04
CA SER A 9 -9.54 16.33 -2.84
C SER A 9 -9.27 17.73 -2.32
N LYS A 10 -10.22 18.64 -2.57
CA LYS A 10 -10.14 20.04 -2.07
C LYS A 10 -10.35 20.13 -0.55
N LYS A 11 -11.10 19.21 0.02
CA LYS A 11 -11.39 19.14 1.47
C LYS A 11 -10.95 17.78 2.00
N PRO A 12 -10.54 17.69 3.28
CA PRO A 12 -10.24 16.40 3.88
C PRO A 12 -11.41 15.44 3.79
N GLU A 13 -11.16 14.23 3.35
CA GLU A 13 -12.15 13.16 3.24
C GLU A 13 -11.85 12.05 4.23
N ASN A 14 -12.90 11.39 4.70
CA ASN A 14 -12.76 10.21 5.57
C ASN A 14 -12.26 9.03 4.75
N ILE A 15 -11.04 8.58 5.02
CA ILE A 15 -10.37 7.51 4.29
C ILE A 15 -11.13 6.19 4.44
N TYR A 16 -11.58 5.88 5.64
CA TYR A 16 -12.33 4.66 5.93
C TYR A 16 -13.65 4.57 5.14
N TYR A 17 -14.31 5.71 4.90
CA TYR A 17 -15.51 5.74 4.08
C TYR A 17 -15.26 5.12 2.69
N TRP A 18 -14.23 5.56 2.01
CA TRP A 18 -13.90 5.06 0.68
C TRP A 18 -13.45 3.59 0.66
N ILE A 19 -12.77 3.17 1.73
CA ILE A 19 -12.28 1.79 1.82
C ILE A 19 -13.40 0.82 2.16
N ALA A 20 -14.32 1.18 3.08
CA ALA A 20 -15.20 0.22 3.72
C ALA A 20 -16.70 0.54 3.67
N LYS A 21 -17.12 1.78 3.41
CA LYS A 21 -18.51 2.24 3.56
C LYS A 21 -19.17 2.76 2.29
N ALA A 22 -18.39 3.21 1.30
CA ALA A 22 -18.95 3.70 0.03
C ALA A 22 -19.83 2.65 -0.64
N GLN A 23 -20.70 3.07 -1.54
CA GLN A 23 -21.59 2.17 -2.29
C GLN A 23 -20.84 1.02 -2.98
N THR A 24 -19.64 1.31 -3.52
CA THR A 24 -18.71 0.28 -3.99
C THR A 24 -17.39 0.46 -3.24
N PRO A 25 -17.25 -0.11 -2.04
CA PRO A 25 -16.09 0.13 -1.20
C PRO A 25 -14.85 -0.54 -1.79
N PHE A 26 -13.70 0.13 -1.63
CA PHE A 26 -12.44 -0.35 -2.21
C PHE A 26 -12.09 -1.78 -1.75
N LYS A 27 -12.37 -2.15 -0.49
CA LYS A 27 -12.13 -3.50 0.02
C LYS A 27 -12.82 -4.59 -0.79
N SER A 28 -13.99 -4.30 -1.40
CA SER A 28 -14.74 -5.30 -2.19
C SER A 28 -13.98 -5.77 -3.42
N PHE A 29 -13.09 -4.94 -3.98
CA PHE A 29 -12.21 -5.33 -5.09
C PHE A 29 -11.14 -6.33 -4.66
N GLY A 30 -10.76 -6.32 -3.37
CA GLY A 30 -9.85 -7.31 -2.79
C GLY A 30 -10.52 -8.65 -2.46
N GLU A 31 -11.83 -8.64 -2.22
CA GLU A 31 -12.62 -9.84 -1.92
C GLU A 31 -12.98 -10.64 -3.17
N LYS A 32 -13.07 -9.99 -4.32
CA LYS A 32 -13.45 -10.63 -5.58
C LYS A 32 -12.32 -11.54 -6.09
N ARG A 33 -12.68 -12.75 -6.46
CA ARG A 33 -11.80 -13.69 -7.16
C ARG A 33 -11.73 -13.29 -8.64
N LEU A 34 -10.74 -12.48 -8.99
CA LEU A 34 -10.36 -12.28 -10.38
C LEU A 34 -9.03 -13.02 -10.57
N ASN A 35 -9.04 -14.18 -11.24
CA ASN A 35 -7.86 -14.95 -11.65
C ASN A 35 -6.71 -14.97 -10.61
N GLY A 36 -6.91 -15.58 -9.44
CA GLY A 36 -5.83 -15.69 -8.44
C GLY A 36 -6.25 -15.63 -6.97
N GLY A 37 -7.54 -15.50 -6.67
CA GLY A 37 -8.04 -15.49 -5.29
C GLY A 37 -8.05 -14.12 -4.62
N PRO A 38 -8.44 -14.07 -3.35
CA PRO A 38 -8.58 -12.81 -2.60
C PRO A 38 -7.21 -12.18 -2.27
N HIS A 39 -7.20 -10.87 -2.06
CA HIS A 39 -6.01 -10.09 -1.72
C HIS A 39 -5.68 -10.21 -0.22
N ASN A 40 -5.13 -11.35 0.17
CA ASN A 40 -4.86 -11.70 1.57
C ASN A 40 -3.41 -11.43 2.01
N SER A 41 -2.56 -10.93 1.12
CA SER A 41 -1.11 -10.82 1.37
C SER A 41 -0.71 -9.55 2.11
N GLY A 42 -1.68 -8.72 2.47
CA GLY A 42 -1.50 -7.48 3.23
C GLY A 42 -2.22 -6.29 2.60
N TRP A 43 -2.31 -5.22 3.36
CA TRP A 43 -2.82 -3.94 2.90
C TRP A 43 -2.11 -2.78 3.59
N GLY A 44 -2.29 -1.60 3.06
CA GLY A 44 -1.84 -0.41 3.74
C GLY A 44 -2.44 0.84 3.15
N VAL A 45 -2.30 1.92 3.90
CA VAL A 45 -2.73 3.26 3.57
C VAL A 45 -1.65 4.26 3.93
N ALA A 46 -1.37 5.20 3.05
CA ALA A 46 -0.59 6.39 3.35
C ALA A 46 -1.47 7.63 3.17
N TRP A 47 -1.33 8.61 4.07
CA TRP A 47 -2.09 9.84 4.01
C TRP A 47 -1.24 11.04 4.44
N LEU A 48 -1.55 12.20 3.89
CA LEU A 48 -0.82 13.44 4.15
C LEU A 48 -1.50 14.23 5.26
N VAL A 49 -0.75 14.57 6.30
CA VAL A 49 -1.18 15.44 7.41
C VAL A 49 -0.09 16.45 7.70
N GLN A 50 -0.41 17.75 7.70
CA GLN A 50 0.55 18.82 7.98
C GLN A 50 1.86 18.69 7.18
N ASN A 51 1.74 18.41 5.89
CA ASN A 51 2.84 18.20 4.95
C ASN A 51 3.77 17.02 5.31
N LYS A 52 3.29 16.07 6.11
CA LYS A 52 4.03 14.85 6.46
C LYS A 52 3.21 13.62 6.12
N TRP A 53 3.81 12.67 5.44
CA TRP A 53 3.19 11.38 5.20
C TRP A 53 3.10 10.55 6.49
N ARG A 54 1.95 9.98 6.70
CA ARG A 54 1.69 8.95 7.70
C ARG A 54 1.35 7.66 6.99
N ILE A 55 1.62 6.54 7.64
CA ILE A 55 1.36 5.23 7.05
C ILE A 55 0.83 4.26 8.11
N PHE A 56 -0.12 3.45 7.71
CA PHE A 56 -0.54 2.24 8.41
C PHE A 56 -0.48 1.07 7.46
N LYS A 57 0.08 -0.06 7.90
CA LYS A 57 0.18 -1.28 7.11
C LYS A 57 -0.15 -2.50 7.95
N GLU A 58 -0.70 -3.51 7.32
CA GLU A 58 -0.97 -4.81 7.91
C GLU A 58 -0.50 -5.91 6.95
N GLY A 59 0.18 -6.94 7.47
CA GLY A 59 0.65 -8.09 6.72
C GLY A 59 -0.47 -9.07 6.39
N LYS A 60 -0.10 -10.35 6.17
CA LYS A 60 -1.03 -11.42 5.81
C LYS A 60 -2.21 -11.51 6.76
N ASN A 61 -3.40 -11.46 6.19
CA ASN A 61 -4.65 -11.82 6.85
C ASN A 61 -5.71 -12.08 5.77
N ASN A 62 -6.82 -12.70 6.12
CA ASN A 62 -7.99 -12.72 5.23
C ASN A 62 -8.46 -11.27 5.02
N VAL A 63 -8.64 -10.83 3.76
CA VAL A 63 -9.02 -9.46 3.43
C VAL A 63 -10.28 -8.99 4.17
N ARG A 64 -11.22 -9.90 4.48
CA ARG A 64 -12.42 -9.60 5.27
C ARG A 64 -12.14 -9.36 6.75
N LYS A 65 -10.97 -9.80 7.23
CA LYS A 65 -10.49 -9.65 8.63
C LYS A 65 -9.42 -8.56 8.77
N PHE A 66 -9.09 -7.82 7.71
CA PHE A 66 -8.23 -6.66 7.83
C PHE A 66 -8.87 -5.60 8.74
N HIS A 67 -8.07 -5.02 9.61
CA HIS A 67 -8.52 -4.06 10.62
C HIS A 67 -8.70 -2.66 10.02
N PHE A 68 -9.57 -2.52 9.02
CA PHE A 68 -9.86 -1.22 8.39
C PHE A 68 -10.43 -0.20 9.38
N GLU A 69 -11.07 -0.65 10.45
CA GLU A 69 -11.61 0.23 11.51
C GLU A 69 -10.53 1.02 12.25
N LYS A 70 -9.26 0.59 12.21
CA LYS A 70 -8.14 1.35 12.80
C LYS A 70 -7.91 2.71 12.16
N ILE A 71 -8.50 2.94 10.99
CA ILE A 71 -8.41 4.19 10.27
C ILE A 71 -9.76 4.92 10.16
N ASN A 72 -10.77 4.53 10.97
CA ASN A 72 -12.14 5.05 10.85
C ASN A 72 -12.28 6.57 11.05
N ASN A 73 -11.38 7.18 11.82
CA ASN A 73 -11.38 8.61 12.10
C ASN A 73 -10.35 9.41 11.28
N LEU A 74 -9.63 8.75 10.36
CA LEU A 74 -8.61 9.43 9.57
C LEU A 74 -9.23 10.22 8.44
N GLN A 75 -8.81 11.47 8.33
CA GLN A 75 -9.18 12.38 7.26
C GLN A 75 -7.93 12.94 6.58
N SER A 76 -7.97 13.07 5.27
CA SER A 76 -6.88 13.67 4.50
C SER A 76 -7.38 14.17 3.14
N ASN A 77 -6.70 15.18 2.62
CA ASN A 77 -6.88 15.65 1.24
C ASN A 77 -6.17 14.74 0.24
N ILE A 78 -5.13 14.03 0.67
CA ILE A 78 -4.35 13.16 -0.20
C ILE A 78 -4.07 11.85 0.53
N PHE A 79 -4.48 10.74 -0.08
CA PHE A 79 -4.19 9.42 0.45
C PHE A 79 -4.09 8.35 -0.64
N LEU A 80 -3.31 7.32 -0.36
CA LEU A 80 -3.11 6.16 -1.21
C LEU A 80 -3.43 4.89 -0.41
N VAL A 81 -4.06 3.91 -1.05
CA VAL A 81 -4.46 2.64 -0.43
C VAL A 81 -4.12 1.47 -1.33
N HIS A 82 -3.49 0.46 -0.78
CA HIS A 82 -3.08 -0.72 -1.50
C HIS A 82 -3.59 -2.01 -0.86
N LEU A 83 -4.21 -2.88 -1.65
CA LEU A 83 -4.51 -4.26 -1.28
C LEU A 83 -3.56 -5.18 -2.02
N ARG A 84 -2.71 -5.88 -1.26
CA ARG A 84 -1.64 -6.70 -1.81
C ARG A 84 -2.11 -8.11 -2.16
N HIS A 85 -1.70 -8.55 -3.35
CA HIS A 85 -1.67 -9.96 -3.77
C HIS A 85 -0.23 -10.28 -4.10
N ALA A 86 0.47 -10.96 -3.19
CA ALA A 86 1.90 -11.17 -3.30
C ALA A 86 2.26 -12.08 -4.47
N SER A 87 3.24 -11.64 -5.27
CA SER A 87 3.97 -12.44 -6.24
C SER A 87 5.43 -12.65 -5.80
N ILE A 88 5.98 -11.71 -5.05
CA ILE A 88 7.37 -11.69 -4.58
C ILE A 88 7.39 -11.25 -3.11
N GLY A 89 8.28 -11.85 -2.32
CA GLY A 89 8.50 -11.55 -0.90
C GLY A 89 7.42 -12.12 0.03
N ALA A 90 7.78 -12.27 1.29
CA ALA A 90 6.88 -12.79 2.32
C ALA A 90 5.65 -11.87 2.54
N GLU A 91 4.57 -12.43 3.07
CA GLU A 91 3.32 -11.71 3.31
C GLU A 91 3.34 -10.98 4.66
N THR A 92 4.40 -10.21 4.89
CA THR A 92 4.64 -9.47 6.13
C THR A 92 4.23 -8.00 5.98
N THR A 93 4.06 -7.32 7.11
CA THR A 93 3.74 -5.88 7.16
C THR A 93 4.79 -5.02 6.44
N LYS A 94 6.09 -5.37 6.55
CA LYS A 94 7.16 -4.63 5.88
C LYS A 94 7.05 -4.67 4.35
N ASN A 95 6.51 -5.78 3.82
CA ASN A 95 6.34 -6.00 2.38
C ASN A 95 5.00 -5.47 1.84
N ALA A 96 4.09 -5.00 2.70
CA ALA A 96 2.85 -4.34 2.26
C ALA A 96 3.16 -2.91 1.78
N HIS A 97 2.46 -2.48 0.72
CA HIS A 97 2.49 -1.11 0.22
C HIS A 97 1.52 -0.21 1.04
N PRO A 98 1.62 1.12 0.95
CA PRO A 98 2.64 1.90 0.26
C PRO A 98 4.01 1.90 0.94
N PHE A 99 5.05 2.41 0.24
CA PHE A 99 6.36 2.72 0.80
C PHE A 99 6.53 4.22 0.95
N ILE A 100 7.30 4.66 1.95
CA ILE A 100 7.62 6.08 2.19
C ILE A 100 9.14 6.23 2.25
N TYR A 101 9.64 7.22 1.53
CA TYR A 101 11.00 7.72 1.66
C TYR A 101 10.99 9.25 1.64
N LYS A 102 11.41 9.88 2.72
CA LYS A 102 11.35 11.34 2.92
C LYS A 102 9.92 11.87 2.68
N ASN A 103 9.74 12.75 1.69
CA ASN A 103 8.46 13.35 1.33
C ASN A 103 7.74 12.64 0.18
N TRP A 104 8.21 11.46 -0.21
CA TRP A 104 7.64 10.67 -1.29
C TRP A 104 6.90 9.46 -0.75
N VAL A 105 5.82 9.13 -1.40
CA VAL A 105 5.06 7.89 -1.17
C VAL A 105 4.88 7.15 -2.49
N PHE A 106 4.94 5.83 -2.43
CA PHE A 106 4.91 5.00 -3.62
C PHE A 106 4.09 3.73 -3.39
N GLU A 107 3.28 3.40 -4.38
CA GLU A 107 2.64 2.10 -4.51
C GLU A 107 2.76 1.59 -5.94
N HIS A 108 2.84 0.28 -6.10
CA HIS A 108 3.13 -0.34 -7.38
C HIS A 108 2.32 -1.62 -7.56
N ASN A 109 1.85 -1.82 -8.79
CA ASN A 109 1.23 -3.07 -9.21
C ASN A 109 1.95 -3.57 -10.46
N GLY A 110 2.86 -4.51 -10.28
CA GLY A 110 3.70 -5.07 -11.33
C GLY A 110 4.79 -5.94 -10.74
N SER A 111 5.74 -6.33 -11.57
CA SER A 111 6.94 -7.07 -11.18
C SER A 111 8.15 -6.50 -11.91
N ILE A 112 9.21 -6.26 -11.18
CA ILE A 112 10.47 -5.68 -11.65
C ILE A 112 11.59 -6.64 -11.28
N ASP A 113 12.60 -6.78 -12.13
CA ASP A 113 13.77 -7.56 -11.80
C ASP A 113 14.62 -6.85 -10.72
N ARG A 114 14.33 -7.19 -9.46
CA ARG A 114 14.99 -6.63 -8.30
C ARG A 114 16.52 -6.72 -8.38
N LYS A 115 17.05 -7.85 -8.91
CA LYS A 115 18.50 -8.06 -9.02
C LYS A 115 19.14 -7.12 -10.03
N LYS A 116 18.39 -6.73 -11.07
CA LYS A 116 18.87 -5.74 -12.03
C LYS A 116 18.84 -4.33 -11.46
N VAL A 117 17.71 -3.93 -10.88
CA VAL A 117 17.49 -2.55 -10.40
C VAL A 117 18.45 -2.21 -9.25
N ILE A 118 18.66 -3.10 -8.30
CA ILE A 118 19.55 -2.85 -7.14
C ILE A 118 20.98 -2.47 -7.52
N LYS A 119 21.44 -2.89 -8.70
CA LYS A 119 22.79 -2.56 -9.20
C LYS A 119 22.95 -1.08 -9.57
N TYR A 120 21.86 -0.36 -9.76
CA TYR A 120 21.84 1.07 -10.12
C TYR A 120 21.60 1.98 -8.90
N LEU A 121 21.35 1.39 -7.72
CA LEU A 121 21.15 2.17 -6.50
C LEU A 121 22.51 2.57 -5.88
N ASP A 122 22.61 3.83 -5.48
CA ASP A 122 23.68 4.27 -4.60
C ASP A 122 23.61 3.54 -3.25
N GLU A 123 24.75 3.36 -2.60
CA GLU A 123 24.84 2.71 -1.27
C GLU A 123 23.91 3.33 -0.22
N LYS A 124 23.71 4.66 -0.26
CA LYS A 124 22.82 5.37 0.65
C LYS A 124 21.36 4.88 0.56
N PHE A 125 20.90 4.50 -0.63
CA PHE A 125 19.56 3.95 -0.84
C PHE A 125 19.49 2.46 -0.50
N ILE A 126 20.57 1.71 -0.78
CA ILE A 126 20.65 0.28 -0.41
C ILE A 126 20.44 0.11 1.10
N ARG A 127 21.00 1.01 1.92
CA ARG A 127 20.84 1.00 3.39
C ARG A 127 19.44 1.32 3.87
N GLU A 128 18.60 1.94 3.04
CA GLU A 128 17.22 2.28 3.34
C GLU A 128 16.23 1.16 3.01
N ILE A 129 16.64 0.12 2.29
CA ILE A 129 15.78 -1.02 1.93
C ILE A 129 15.37 -1.77 3.20
N LYS A 130 14.08 -1.87 3.44
CA LYS A 130 13.48 -2.52 4.62
C LYS A 130 12.67 -3.77 4.26
N SER A 131 12.24 -3.87 3.00
CA SER A 131 11.42 -4.98 2.53
C SER A 131 12.17 -5.91 1.56
N GLU A 132 11.53 -7.02 1.24
CA GLU A 132 12.03 -7.98 0.27
C GLU A 132 11.48 -7.72 -1.14
N THR A 133 10.61 -6.70 -1.30
CA THR A 133 9.91 -6.44 -2.54
C THR A 133 10.81 -5.76 -3.57
N ASP A 134 10.56 -6.05 -4.82
CA ASP A 134 11.11 -5.36 -5.97
C ASP A 134 10.63 -3.90 -6.04
N SER A 135 9.41 -3.66 -5.59
CA SER A 135 8.76 -2.35 -5.60
C SER A 135 9.48 -1.33 -4.73
N GLU A 136 9.94 -1.70 -3.51
CA GLU A 136 10.70 -0.79 -2.66
C GLU A 136 12.06 -0.44 -3.26
N VAL A 137 12.75 -1.44 -3.83
CA VAL A 137 14.04 -1.22 -4.50
C VAL A 137 13.90 -0.30 -5.72
N PHE A 138 12.80 -0.42 -6.46
CA PHE A 138 12.52 0.46 -7.59
C PHE A 138 12.18 1.89 -7.17
N PHE A 139 11.56 2.05 -6.02
CA PHE A 139 11.17 3.35 -5.46
C PHE A 139 12.37 4.16 -4.93
N LEU A 140 13.36 3.51 -4.36
CA LEU A 140 14.54 4.13 -3.77
C LEU A 140 15.58 4.53 -4.81
#